data_130389ed250a327a4fe4db328d13b422
#
_entry.id   130389ed250a327a4fe4db328d13b422
#
_cell.length_a   1.000
_cell.length_b   1.000
_cell.length_c   1.000
_cell.angle_alpha   90.00
_cell.angle_beta   90.00
_cell.angle_gamma   90.00
#
_symmetry.space_group_name_H-M   'P 1'
#
loop_
_entity.id
_entity.type
_entity.pdbx_description
1 polymer ?
#
loop_
_entity_poly.entity_id
_entity_poly.type
_entity_poly.pdbx_seq_one_letter_code
_entity_poly.pdbx_strand_id
1 'polypeptide(L)'
;GGCIYNDLGEVLLVHRPKYDDWSFPKGKLDKGESLEECALREVFEETGLTCELQDFIGTVAYQDRKGRQKEVHYWQMAVKEGFFQVNSEVDDICWLSTSLALEKLTYRHDRDLLVHSS
;
A
#
# COMPACT_ATOMS: atom_id res chain seq x y z
N GLY A 1 -4.61 -0.29 3.92
CA GLY A 1 -3.66 -0.05 2.83
C GLY A 1 -4.29 -0.03 1.46
N GLY A 2 -3.46 0.22 0.48
CA GLY A 2 -3.95 0.36 -0.90
C GLY A 2 -3.08 -0.32 -1.93
N CYS A 3 -3.73 -0.99 -2.87
CA CYS A 3 -3.14 -1.44 -4.13
C CYS A 3 -3.58 -0.41 -5.18
N ILE A 4 -2.69 0.50 -5.52
CA ILE A 4 -3.01 1.67 -6.34
C ILE A 4 -2.60 1.39 -7.78
N TYR A 5 -3.53 1.59 -8.71
CA TYR A 5 -3.29 1.39 -10.13
C TYR A 5 -3.37 2.72 -10.88
N ASN A 6 -2.49 2.90 -11.86
CA ASN A 6 -2.55 4.02 -12.79
C ASN A 6 -3.31 3.64 -14.06
N ASP A 7 -3.43 4.58 -15.01
CA ASP A 7 -4.16 4.37 -16.25
C ASP A 7 -3.51 3.31 -17.17
N LEU A 8 -2.24 2.99 -16.95
CA LEU A 8 -1.52 1.95 -17.70
C LEU A 8 -1.69 0.55 -17.08
N GLY A 9 -2.44 0.45 -15.96
CA GLY A 9 -2.60 -0.81 -15.26
C GLY A 9 -1.40 -1.21 -14.41
N GLU A 10 -0.46 -0.28 -14.19
CA GLU A 10 0.69 -0.51 -13.32
C GLU A 10 0.30 -0.28 -11.87
N VAL A 11 0.89 -1.05 -10.96
CA VAL A 11 0.64 -0.96 -9.52
C VAL A 11 1.79 -0.22 -8.84
N LEU A 12 1.46 0.57 -7.82
CA LEU A 12 2.41 1.36 -7.05
C LEU A 12 3.01 0.55 -5.91
N LEU A 13 4.34 0.55 -5.83
CA LEU A 13 5.08 0.05 -4.68
C LEU A 13 5.84 1.20 -4.02
N VAL A 14 5.98 1.14 -2.69
CA VAL A 14 6.74 2.11 -1.92
C VAL A 14 7.95 1.45 -1.29
N HIS A 15 9.07 2.21 -1.22
CA HIS A 15 10.28 1.79 -0.53
C HIS A 15 10.34 2.48 0.84
N ARG A 16 10.56 1.69 1.89
CA ARG A 16 10.72 2.21 3.26
C ARG A 16 12.16 2.07 3.70
N PRO A 17 12.90 3.20 3.84
CA PRO A 17 14.34 3.13 4.16
C PRO A 17 14.62 2.46 5.51
N LYS A 18 13.72 2.63 6.49
CA LYS A 18 13.88 2.03 7.82
C LYS A 18 13.98 0.51 7.77
N TYR A 19 13.25 -0.12 6.84
CA TYR A 19 13.19 -1.58 6.71
C TYR A 19 13.88 -2.08 5.45
N ASP A 20 14.29 -1.18 4.55
CA ASP A 20 14.83 -1.49 3.23
C ASP A 20 13.95 -2.50 2.50
N ASP A 21 12.67 -2.22 2.42
CA ASP A 21 11.69 -3.09 1.78
C ASP A 21 10.85 -2.36 0.74
N TRP A 22 10.23 -3.15 -0.13
CA TRP A 22 9.24 -2.70 -1.10
C TRP A 22 7.89 -3.33 -0.73
N SER A 23 6.89 -2.50 -0.55
CA SER A 23 5.57 -2.95 -0.09
C SER A 23 4.46 -2.05 -0.64
N PHE A 24 3.22 -2.41 -0.34
CA PHE A 24 2.09 -1.51 -0.57
C PHE A 24 2.02 -0.49 0.56
N PRO A 25 1.57 0.76 0.27
CA PRO A 25 1.37 1.74 1.32
C PRO A 25 0.29 1.28 2.31
N LYS A 26 0.58 1.44 3.58
CA LYS A 26 -0.31 1.03 4.68
C LYS A 26 0.05 1.75 5.96
N GLY A 27 -0.83 1.72 6.93
CA GLY A 27 -0.55 2.28 8.25
C GLY A 27 -1.62 1.92 9.26
N LYS A 28 -1.52 2.56 10.42
CA LYS A 28 -2.38 2.28 11.57
C LYS A 28 -3.68 3.08 11.50
N LEU A 29 -4.76 2.45 11.96
CA LEU A 29 -6.05 3.10 12.16
C LEU A 29 -5.93 4.15 13.27
N ASP A 30 -6.36 5.38 12.99
CA ASP A 30 -6.46 6.43 13.99
C ASP A 30 -7.82 6.35 14.69
N LYS A 31 -7.86 6.86 15.92
CA LYS A 31 -9.09 6.87 16.70
C LYS A 31 -10.21 7.61 15.99
N GLY A 32 -11.37 6.98 15.90
CA GLY A 32 -12.54 7.56 15.27
C GLY A 32 -12.58 7.47 13.75
N GLU A 33 -11.57 6.86 13.16
CA GLU A 33 -11.42 6.71 11.71
C GLU A 33 -12.01 5.37 11.26
N SER A 34 -12.67 5.35 10.09
CA SER A 34 -13.08 4.09 9.48
C SER A 34 -11.87 3.41 8.83
N LEU A 35 -12.00 2.13 8.51
CA LEU A 35 -10.93 1.40 7.81
C LEU A 35 -10.68 2.00 6.42
N GLU A 36 -11.72 2.44 5.73
CA GLU A 36 -11.61 3.08 4.42
C GLU A 36 -10.90 4.43 4.50
N GLU A 37 -11.27 5.25 5.50
CA GLU A 37 -10.62 6.53 5.75
C GLU A 37 -9.15 6.35 6.08
N CYS A 38 -8.83 5.34 6.89
CA CYS A 38 -7.46 4.98 7.22
C CYS A 38 -6.65 4.65 5.96
N ALA A 39 -7.20 3.79 5.11
CA ALA A 39 -6.52 3.38 3.88
C ALA A 39 -6.20 4.58 2.99
N LEU A 40 -7.16 5.47 2.76
CA LEU A 40 -6.97 6.67 1.94
C LEU A 40 -5.98 7.64 2.57
N ARG A 41 -6.04 7.84 3.88
CA ARG A 41 -5.15 8.74 4.61
C ARG A 41 -3.70 8.25 4.56
N GLU A 42 -3.48 6.97 4.86
CA GLU A 42 -2.13 6.39 4.86
C GLU A 42 -1.49 6.42 3.47
N VAL A 43 -2.28 6.16 2.43
CA VAL A 43 -1.80 6.29 1.05
C VAL A 43 -1.36 7.72 0.78
N PHE A 44 -2.17 8.70 1.17
CA PHE A 44 -1.82 10.12 0.98
C PHE A 44 -0.54 10.51 1.75
N GLU A 45 -0.43 10.10 3.01
CA GLU A 45 0.73 10.44 3.83
C GLU A 45 2.02 9.84 3.27
N GLU A 46 1.96 8.60 2.77
CA GLU A 46 3.15 7.91 2.29
C GLU A 46 3.50 8.24 0.84
N THR A 47 2.54 8.57 0.00
CA THR A 47 2.78 8.75 -1.44
C THR A 47 2.47 10.15 -1.98
N GLY A 48 1.73 10.97 -1.24
CA GLY A 48 1.28 12.27 -1.74
C GLY A 48 0.11 12.17 -2.72
N LEU A 49 -0.42 10.98 -2.94
CA LEU A 49 -1.50 10.76 -3.89
C LEU A 49 -2.86 10.73 -3.21
N THR A 50 -3.81 11.49 -3.77
CA THR A 50 -5.22 11.40 -3.42
C THR A 50 -5.85 10.37 -4.33
N CYS A 51 -6.41 9.32 -3.73
CA CYS A 51 -6.94 8.19 -4.48
C CYS A 51 -8.44 8.04 -4.31
N GLU A 52 -9.04 7.36 -5.27
CA GLU A 52 -10.43 6.92 -5.21
C GLU A 52 -10.46 5.45 -4.77
N LEU A 53 -11.26 5.18 -3.75
CA LEU A 53 -11.44 3.84 -3.24
C LEU A 53 -12.27 3.01 -4.21
N GLN A 54 -11.80 1.80 -4.50
CA GLN A 54 -12.50 0.84 -5.35
C GLN A 54 -12.83 -0.43 -4.56
N ASP A 55 -12.57 -1.60 -5.11
CA ASP A 55 -12.95 -2.86 -4.48
C ASP A 55 -12.10 -3.21 -3.27
N PHE A 56 -12.73 -3.75 -2.23
CA PHE A 56 -12.03 -4.35 -1.12
C PHE A 56 -11.32 -5.63 -1.59
N ILE A 57 -10.03 -5.74 -1.28
CA ILE A 57 -9.22 -6.88 -1.73
C ILE A 57 -9.14 -7.96 -0.67
N GLY A 58 -8.84 -7.58 0.56
CA GLY A 58 -8.67 -8.55 1.63
C GLY A 58 -7.94 -7.98 2.84
N THR A 59 -7.74 -8.85 3.81
CA THR A 59 -7.10 -8.53 5.09
C THR A 59 -5.84 -9.37 5.23
N VAL A 60 -4.75 -8.72 5.65
CA VAL A 60 -3.49 -9.39 5.96
C VAL A 60 -3.26 -9.31 7.45
N ALA A 61 -3.01 -10.46 8.09
CA ALA A 61 -2.66 -10.54 9.50
C ALA A 61 -1.19 -10.94 9.61
N TYR A 62 -0.43 -10.27 10.49
CA TYR A 62 0.97 -10.59 10.71
C TYR A 62 1.38 -10.18 12.12
N GLN A 63 2.52 -10.66 12.59
CA GLN A 63 3.12 -10.23 13.84
C GLN A 63 4.20 -9.20 13.56
N ASP A 64 4.22 -8.12 14.35
CA ASP A 64 5.32 -7.16 14.27
C ASP A 64 6.56 -7.68 15.02
N ARG A 65 7.62 -6.86 15.05
CA ARG A 65 8.89 -7.24 15.72
C ARG A 65 8.75 -7.47 17.22
N LYS A 66 7.70 -6.90 17.84
CA LYS A 66 7.42 -7.07 19.27
C LYS A 66 6.47 -8.22 19.54
N GLY A 67 6.13 -9.00 18.51
CA GLY A 67 5.21 -10.13 18.62
C GLY A 67 3.74 -9.74 18.70
N ARG A 68 3.40 -8.46 18.44
CA ARG A 68 2.01 -8.00 18.46
C ARG A 68 1.30 -8.38 17.18
N GLN A 69 0.07 -8.82 17.30
CA GLN A 69 -0.77 -9.11 16.14
C GLN A 69 -1.17 -7.81 15.47
N LYS A 70 -1.01 -7.77 14.15
CA LYS A 70 -1.41 -6.65 13.30
C LYS A 70 -2.34 -7.14 12.21
N GLU A 71 -3.31 -6.31 11.86
CA GLU A 71 -4.27 -6.59 10.82
C GLU A 71 -4.40 -5.37 9.92
N VAL A 72 -4.23 -5.56 8.62
CA VAL A 72 -4.30 -4.49 7.64
C VAL A 72 -5.35 -4.86 6.59
N HIS A 73 -6.26 -3.95 6.33
CA HIS A 73 -7.31 -4.10 5.32
C HIS A 73 -6.89 -3.35 4.07
N TYR A 74 -7.00 -4.00 2.91
CA TYR A 74 -6.53 -3.44 1.64
C TYR A 74 -7.67 -3.26 0.65
N TRP A 75 -7.61 -2.14 -0.06
CA TRP A 75 -8.52 -1.83 -1.16
C TRP A 75 -7.75 -1.57 -2.44
N GLN A 76 -8.37 -1.91 -3.55
CA GLN A 76 -7.91 -1.44 -4.85
C GLN A 76 -8.26 0.04 -4.95
N MET A 77 -7.33 0.83 -5.48
CA MET A 77 -7.49 2.29 -5.58
C MET A 77 -7.04 2.78 -6.94
N ALA A 78 -7.63 3.90 -7.39
CA ALA A 78 -7.19 4.62 -8.56
C ALA A 78 -6.71 6.01 -8.15
N VAL A 79 -5.69 6.53 -8.83
CA VAL A 79 -5.17 7.88 -8.57
C VAL A 79 -6.15 8.92 -9.10
N LYS A 80 -6.49 9.90 -8.25
CA LYS A 80 -7.28 11.07 -8.66
C LYS A 80 -6.38 12.26 -8.95
N GLU A 81 -5.44 12.55 -8.05
CA GLU A 81 -4.52 13.69 -8.16
C GLU A 81 -3.35 13.53 -7.22
N GLY A 82 -2.41 14.45 -7.32
CA GLY A 82 -1.24 14.47 -6.45
C GLY A 82 0.00 13.91 -7.12
N PHE A 83 1.12 14.03 -6.41
CA PHE A 83 2.40 13.50 -6.87
C PHE A 83 3.24 13.14 -5.65
N PHE A 84 4.19 12.22 -5.87
CA PHE A 84 5.04 11.72 -4.79
C PHE A 84 6.02 12.79 -4.30
N GLN A 85 6.15 12.85 -2.97
CA GLN A 85 7.23 13.60 -2.31
C GLN A 85 7.87 12.70 -1.28
N VAL A 86 9.20 12.68 -1.24
CA VAL A 86 9.95 11.95 -0.22
C VAL A 86 9.52 12.43 1.16
N ASN A 87 9.33 11.50 2.07
CA ASN A 87 8.92 11.78 3.45
C ASN A 87 9.68 10.87 4.43
N SER A 88 9.38 10.99 5.73
CA SER A 88 10.10 10.24 6.77
C SER A 88 9.89 8.73 6.69
N GLU A 89 8.82 8.28 6.06
CA GLU A 89 8.49 6.85 6.00
C GLU A 89 8.84 6.21 4.64
N VAL A 90 8.73 6.98 3.55
CA VAL A 90 8.90 6.49 2.18
C VAL A 90 9.86 7.42 1.43
N ASP A 91 10.95 6.84 0.94
CA ASP A 91 11.97 7.59 0.19
C ASP A 91 11.87 7.40 -1.32
N ASP A 92 11.16 6.39 -1.79
CA ASP A 92 11.04 6.11 -3.22
C ASP A 92 9.74 5.38 -3.51
N ILE A 93 9.26 5.52 -4.74
CA ILE A 93 8.13 4.76 -5.26
C ILE A 93 8.47 4.21 -6.64
N CYS A 94 7.76 3.18 -7.07
CA CYS A 94 7.83 2.74 -8.47
C CYS A 94 6.47 2.21 -8.93
N TRP A 95 6.20 2.43 -10.22
CA TRP A 95 5.03 1.91 -10.91
C TRP A 95 5.46 0.72 -11.75
N LEU A 96 4.88 -0.44 -11.52
CA LEU A 96 5.31 -1.68 -12.18
C LEU A 96 4.10 -2.47 -12.69
N SER A 97 4.33 -3.21 -13.78
CA SER A 97 3.40 -4.25 -14.19
C SER A 97 3.23 -5.26 -13.04
N THR A 98 2.13 -5.99 -13.04
CA THR A 98 1.87 -7.00 -12.01
C THR A 98 3.02 -7.99 -11.89
N SER A 99 3.56 -8.48 -13.00
CA SER A 99 4.65 -9.48 -12.98
C SER A 99 5.93 -8.90 -12.37
N LEU A 100 6.29 -7.67 -12.70
CA LEU A 100 7.48 -7.03 -12.14
C LEU A 100 7.27 -6.67 -10.66
N ALA A 101 6.06 -6.27 -10.30
CA ALA A 101 5.73 -5.99 -8.90
C ALA A 101 5.84 -7.24 -8.03
N LEU A 102 5.40 -8.39 -8.54
CA LEU A 102 5.55 -9.67 -7.82
C LEU A 102 7.00 -10.01 -7.55
N GLU A 103 7.90 -9.69 -8.49
CA GLU A 103 9.33 -9.91 -8.29
C GLU A 103 9.94 -8.97 -7.26
N LYS A 104 9.45 -7.72 -7.23
CA LYS A 104 10.03 -6.67 -6.39
C LYS A 104 9.50 -6.65 -4.96
N LEU A 105 8.26 -7.05 -4.74
CA LEU A 105 7.65 -7.05 -3.40
C LEU A 105 8.47 -7.91 -2.43
N THR A 106 8.80 -7.34 -1.27
CA THR A 106 9.62 -7.99 -0.25
C THR A 106 8.90 -9.13 0.45
N TYR A 107 7.59 -8.95 0.72
CA TYR A 107 6.85 -9.88 1.56
C TYR A 107 5.91 -10.77 0.77
N ARG A 108 5.86 -12.04 1.17
CA ARG A 108 4.97 -13.02 0.54
C ARG A 108 3.50 -12.61 0.66
N HIS A 109 3.10 -12.08 1.81
CA HIS A 109 1.70 -11.69 2.01
C HIS A 109 1.27 -10.57 1.05
N ASP A 110 2.19 -9.67 0.69
CA ASP A 110 1.90 -8.64 -0.31
C ASP A 110 1.79 -9.24 -1.72
N ARG A 111 2.65 -10.21 -2.04
CA ARG A 111 2.57 -10.92 -3.33
C ARG A 111 1.26 -11.69 -3.46
N ASP A 112 0.86 -12.38 -2.40
CA ASP A 112 -0.41 -13.12 -2.39
C ASP A 112 -1.59 -12.19 -2.57
N LEU A 113 -1.55 -11.03 -1.92
CA LEU A 113 -2.57 -10.00 -2.04
C LEU A 113 -2.68 -9.50 -3.48
N LEU A 114 -1.56 -9.23 -4.13
CA LEU A 114 -1.52 -8.74 -5.51
C LEU A 114 -2.10 -9.77 -6.48
N VAL A 115 -1.74 -11.03 -6.32
CA VAL A 115 -2.28 -12.12 -7.15
C VAL A 115 -3.80 -12.19 -7.00
N HIS A 116 -4.30 -12.05 -5.77
CA HIS A 116 -5.74 -12.10 -5.50
C HIS A 116 -6.49 -10.90 -6.10
N SER A 117 -5.84 -9.73 -6.18
CA SER A 117 -6.47 -8.50 -6.67
C SER A 117 -6.46 -8.37 -8.20
N SER A 118 -5.64 -9.12 -8.88
CA SER A 118 -5.46 -8.99 -10.33
C SER A 118 -6.35 -9.91 -11.18
#